data_58910872f1d5d5422e987a84ce317a99
#
_entry.id   58910872f1d5d5422e987a84ce317a99
#
_cell.length_a   1.000
_cell.length_b   1.000
_cell.length_c   1.000
_cell.angle_alpha   90.00
_cell.angle_beta   90.00
_cell.angle_gamma   90.00
#
_symmetry.space_group_name_H-M   'P 1'
#
loop_
_entity.id
_entity.type
_entity.pdbx_description
1 polymer ?
#
loop_
_entity_poly.entity_id
_entity_poly.type
_entity_poly.pdbx_seq_one_letter_code
_entity_poly.pdbx_strand_id
1 'polypeptide(L)'
;MSFFLPKLQTKKDIDHIIKTVAERVLVLRFGRDQDPVCLQLDEILSKTAHDLSKMAAIYLVDVDSVLIYTRYFDISYIPSTVFFFNGQHMKVDYGSPDHTKFVGCFKTKQDFIDLIEVIFRGAMRGKLIVHSPIDPRNIPKYELLYHGI
;
A
#
# COMPACT_ATOMS: atom_id res chain seq x y z
N MET A 1 2.76 20.70 2.59
CA MET A 1 2.71 20.73 1.11
C MET A 1 2.38 19.34 0.60
N SER A 2 1.41 19.25 -0.31
CA SER A 2 1.11 17.95 -0.91
C SER A 2 1.82 17.82 -2.25
N PHE A 3 2.11 16.56 -2.62
CA PHE A 3 2.78 16.22 -3.87
C PHE A 3 1.81 15.55 -4.81
N PHE A 4 2.03 15.78 -6.09
CA PHE A 4 1.28 15.10 -7.12
C PHE A 4 1.83 13.68 -7.23
N LEU A 5 1.02 12.69 -6.87
CA LEU A 5 1.47 11.30 -6.89
C LEU A 5 1.37 10.75 -8.32
N PRO A 6 2.42 10.09 -8.81
CA PRO A 6 2.39 9.49 -10.15
C PRO A 6 1.43 8.32 -10.21
N LYS A 7 0.83 8.14 -11.39
CA LYS A 7 -0.14 7.09 -11.65
C LYS A 7 0.44 6.08 -12.62
N LEU A 8 0.23 4.80 -12.33
CA LEU A 8 0.62 3.70 -13.20
C LEU A 8 -0.64 3.17 -13.89
N GLN A 9 -0.61 3.09 -15.22
CA GLN A 9 -1.81 2.80 -15.98
C GLN A 9 -1.78 1.46 -16.69
N THR A 10 -0.63 0.78 -16.75
CA THR A 10 -0.50 -0.50 -17.44
C THR A 10 0.26 -1.51 -16.59
N LYS A 11 0.08 -2.79 -16.90
CA LYS A 11 0.87 -3.86 -16.30
C LYS A 11 2.37 -3.62 -16.49
N LYS A 12 2.75 -3.18 -17.69
CA LYS A 12 4.15 -2.92 -18.01
C LYS A 12 4.75 -1.84 -17.13
N ASP A 13 3.98 -0.79 -16.85
CA ASP A 13 4.41 0.28 -15.94
C ASP A 13 4.64 -0.25 -14.52
N ILE A 14 3.72 -1.08 -14.04
CA ILE A 14 3.83 -1.64 -12.69
C ILE A 14 5.02 -2.60 -12.62
N ASP A 15 5.17 -3.48 -13.60
CA ASP A 15 6.31 -4.41 -13.66
C ASP A 15 7.63 -3.65 -13.63
N HIS A 16 7.71 -2.58 -14.40
CA HIS A 16 8.92 -1.75 -14.47
C HIS A 16 9.25 -1.12 -13.12
N ILE A 17 8.25 -0.54 -12.45
CA ILE A 17 8.44 0.11 -11.16
C ILE A 17 8.82 -0.91 -10.08
N ILE A 18 8.19 -2.08 -10.07
CA ILE A 18 8.55 -3.14 -9.12
C ILE A 18 10.03 -3.52 -9.28
N LYS A 19 10.51 -3.59 -10.52
CA LYS A 19 11.91 -3.98 -10.79
C LYS A 19 12.92 -2.87 -10.49
N THR A 20 12.54 -1.61 -10.67
CA THR A 20 13.50 -0.50 -10.67
C THR A 20 13.57 0.27 -9.36
N VAL A 21 12.50 0.28 -8.56
CA VAL A 21 12.55 0.94 -7.25
C VAL A 21 13.38 0.06 -6.31
N ALA A 22 14.53 0.59 -5.90
CA ALA A 22 15.50 -0.15 -5.10
C ALA A 22 15.79 0.58 -3.79
N GLU A 23 16.01 -0.18 -2.73
CA GLU A 23 16.39 0.32 -1.41
C GLU A 23 15.37 1.27 -0.79
N ARG A 24 14.13 1.21 -1.27
CA ARG A 24 13.00 1.96 -0.72
C ARG A 24 11.76 1.07 -0.78
N VAL A 25 10.83 1.34 0.13
CA VAL A 25 9.53 0.67 0.11
C VAL A 25 8.73 1.22 -1.06
N LEU A 26 8.34 0.34 -1.98
CA LEU A 26 7.42 0.73 -3.05
C LEU A 26 5.99 0.59 -2.53
N VAL A 27 5.22 1.67 -2.61
CA VAL A 27 3.84 1.72 -2.14
C VAL A 27 2.93 1.84 -3.35
N LEU A 28 2.06 0.86 -3.55
CA LEU A 28 1.08 0.86 -4.64
C LEU A 28 -0.32 0.95 -4.05
N ARG A 29 -0.99 2.08 -4.29
CA ARG A 29 -2.39 2.25 -3.89
C ARG A 29 -3.29 1.84 -5.04
N PHE A 30 -4.07 0.79 -4.83
CA PHE A 30 -5.10 0.36 -5.78
C PHE A 30 -6.44 0.98 -5.40
N GLY A 31 -7.04 1.70 -6.33
CA GLY A 31 -8.29 2.40 -6.04
C GLY A 31 -8.86 3.08 -7.26
N ARG A 32 -9.82 3.99 -7.02
CA ARG A 32 -10.41 4.86 -8.03
C ARG A 32 -10.29 6.29 -7.58
N ASP A 33 -9.91 7.18 -8.50
CA ASP A 33 -9.62 8.57 -8.16
C ASP A 33 -10.83 9.32 -7.60
N GLN A 34 -12.04 8.95 -8.00
CA GLN A 34 -13.26 9.61 -7.55
C GLN A 34 -13.88 9.00 -6.31
N ASP A 35 -13.36 7.88 -5.83
CA ASP A 35 -13.89 7.24 -4.63
C ASP A 35 -13.55 8.07 -3.38
N PRO A 36 -14.53 8.37 -2.51
CA PRO A 36 -14.27 9.24 -1.35
C PRO A 36 -13.20 8.71 -0.39
N VAL A 37 -13.17 7.40 -0.13
CA VAL A 37 -12.16 6.82 0.78
C VAL A 37 -10.79 6.83 0.11
N CYS A 38 -10.73 6.57 -1.19
CA CYS A 38 -9.47 6.68 -1.94
C CYS A 38 -8.93 8.11 -1.89
N LEU A 39 -9.80 9.12 -2.00
CA LEU A 39 -9.39 10.52 -1.89
C LEU A 39 -8.84 10.84 -0.51
N GLN A 40 -9.43 10.30 0.55
CA GLN A 40 -8.90 10.49 1.90
C GLN A 40 -7.50 9.89 2.05
N LEU A 41 -7.31 8.68 1.53
CA LEU A 41 -6.01 8.03 1.56
C LEU A 41 -4.99 8.80 0.72
N ASP A 42 -5.37 9.24 -0.48
CA ASP A 42 -4.47 9.97 -1.37
C ASP A 42 -3.99 11.26 -0.75
N GLU A 43 -4.84 11.92 0.06
CA GLU A 43 -4.47 13.11 0.83
C GLU A 43 -3.33 12.79 1.80
N ILE A 44 -3.45 11.68 2.55
CA ILE A 44 -2.41 11.24 3.48
C ILE A 44 -1.12 10.92 2.72
N LEU A 45 -1.23 10.15 1.62
CA LEU A 45 -0.07 9.76 0.82
C LEU A 45 0.66 10.97 0.25
N SER A 46 -0.08 11.93 -0.30
CA SER A 46 0.53 13.11 -0.92
C SER A 46 1.18 14.02 0.11
N LYS A 47 0.61 14.14 1.30
CA LYS A 47 1.18 14.97 2.36
C LYS A 47 2.44 14.38 2.99
N THR A 48 2.61 13.07 2.94
CA THR A 48 3.75 12.38 3.56
C THR A 48 4.85 12.01 2.55
N ALA A 49 4.54 12.07 1.25
CA ALA A 49 5.45 11.56 0.21
C ALA A 49 6.84 12.21 0.26
N HIS A 50 6.91 13.53 0.46
CA HIS A 50 8.19 14.22 0.49
C HIS A 50 9.03 13.79 1.70
N ASP A 51 8.41 13.77 2.87
CA ASP A 51 9.12 13.44 4.12
C ASP A 51 9.60 11.99 4.10
N LEU A 52 8.89 11.10 3.40
CA LEU A 52 9.23 9.69 3.31
C LEU A 52 10.08 9.35 2.09
N SER A 53 10.48 10.33 1.28
CA SER A 53 11.09 10.08 -0.04
C SER A 53 12.37 9.24 0.01
N LYS A 54 13.10 9.24 1.12
CA LYS A 54 14.30 8.42 1.27
C LYS A 54 13.97 6.97 1.61
N MET A 55 12.78 6.70 2.14
CA MET A 55 12.35 5.36 2.56
C MET A 55 11.30 4.76 1.65
N ALA A 56 10.57 5.57 0.90
CA ALA A 56 9.41 5.09 0.15
C ALA A 56 9.22 5.83 -1.17
N ALA A 57 8.67 5.11 -2.14
CA ALA A 57 8.19 5.67 -3.41
C ALA A 57 6.72 5.28 -3.54
N ILE A 58 5.85 6.26 -3.78
CA ILE A 58 4.40 6.07 -3.74
C ILE A 58 3.79 6.28 -5.12
N TYR A 59 2.99 5.32 -5.56
CA TYR A 59 2.31 5.36 -6.86
C TYR A 59 0.85 4.99 -6.71
N LEU A 60 0.01 5.59 -7.55
CA LEU A 60 -1.41 5.28 -7.62
C LEU A 60 -1.67 4.35 -8.78
N VAL A 61 -2.56 3.37 -8.58
CA VAL A 61 -2.99 2.42 -9.60
C VAL A 61 -4.52 2.43 -9.65
N ASP A 62 -5.09 2.60 -10.85
CA ASP A 62 -6.52 2.47 -11.06
C ASP A 62 -6.87 0.99 -11.20
N VAL A 63 -7.77 0.49 -10.34
CA VAL A 63 -8.14 -0.93 -10.33
C VAL A 63 -8.78 -1.39 -11.64
N ASP A 64 -9.41 -0.48 -12.37
CA ASP A 64 -10.08 -0.82 -13.63
C ASP A 64 -9.12 -0.81 -14.82
N SER A 65 -7.98 -0.11 -14.71
CA SER A 65 -7.01 0.01 -15.79
C SER A 65 -6.02 -1.16 -15.83
N VAL A 66 -5.75 -1.79 -14.67
CA VAL A 66 -4.75 -2.88 -14.59
C VAL A 66 -5.38 -4.09 -13.91
N LEU A 67 -6.34 -4.71 -14.61
CA LEU A 67 -7.14 -5.82 -14.07
C LEU A 67 -6.29 -7.02 -13.67
N ILE A 68 -5.19 -7.27 -14.38
CA ILE A 68 -4.34 -8.42 -14.04
C ILE A 68 -3.77 -8.31 -12.62
N TYR A 69 -3.35 -7.11 -12.21
CA TYR A 69 -2.86 -6.91 -10.85
C TYR A 69 -3.98 -6.83 -9.83
N THR A 70 -5.13 -6.27 -10.21
CA THR A 70 -6.31 -6.26 -9.35
C THR A 70 -6.70 -7.68 -8.97
N ARG A 71 -6.65 -8.60 -9.92
CA ARG A 71 -6.94 -10.02 -9.69
C ARG A 71 -5.81 -10.73 -8.95
N TYR A 72 -4.56 -10.43 -9.30
CA TYR A 72 -3.40 -11.05 -8.67
C TYR A 72 -3.37 -10.81 -7.16
N PHE A 73 -3.69 -9.58 -6.73
CA PHE A 73 -3.71 -9.24 -5.31
C PHE A 73 -5.07 -9.47 -4.66
N ASP A 74 -6.03 -10.03 -5.42
CA ASP A 74 -7.38 -10.32 -4.92
C ASP A 74 -8.03 -9.08 -4.30
N ILE A 75 -8.03 -7.98 -5.04
CA ILE A 75 -8.55 -6.71 -4.55
C ILE A 75 -10.06 -6.65 -4.78
N SER A 76 -10.82 -6.75 -3.67
CA SER A 76 -12.28 -6.64 -3.66
C SER A 76 -12.74 -5.32 -3.06
N TYR A 77 -11.94 -4.74 -2.18
CA TYR A 77 -12.22 -3.46 -1.52
C TYR A 77 -11.21 -2.43 -1.93
N ILE A 78 -11.63 -1.18 -2.08
CA ILE A 78 -10.74 -0.07 -2.41
C ILE A 78 -10.92 1.03 -1.37
N PRO A 79 -9.83 1.78 -1.07
CA PRO A 79 -8.47 1.55 -1.55
C PRO A 79 -7.84 0.32 -0.90
N SER A 80 -6.94 -0.33 -1.63
CA SER A 80 -6.07 -1.38 -1.10
C SER A 80 -4.63 -1.02 -1.43
N THR A 81 -3.76 -1.10 -0.44
CA THR A 81 -2.36 -0.69 -0.59
C THR A 81 -1.45 -1.90 -0.40
N VAL A 82 -0.54 -2.12 -1.35
CA VAL A 82 0.44 -3.20 -1.27
C VAL A 82 1.84 -2.60 -1.23
N PHE A 83 2.77 -3.35 -0.65
CA PHE A 83 4.14 -2.88 -0.42
C PHE A 83 5.13 -3.86 -1.02
N PHE A 84 6.17 -3.31 -1.65
CA PHE A 84 7.28 -4.09 -2.20
C PHE A 84 8.61 -3.51 -1.71
N PHE A 85 9.64 -4.32 -1.69
CA PHE A 85 10.99 -3.87 -1.43
C PHE A 85 11.97 -4.68 -2.28
N ASN A 86 12.75 -4.00 -3.11
CA ASN A 86 13.70 -4.64 -4.02
C ASN A 86 13.08 -5.77 -4.83
N GLY A 87 11.87 -5.51 -5.36
CA GLY A 87 11.16 -6.46 -6.21
C GLY A 87 10.41 -7.56 -5.48
N GLN A 88 10.43 -7.58 -4.15
CA GLN A 88 9.75 -8.60 -3.36
C GLN A 88 8.54 -8.03 -2.64
N HIS A 89 7.45 -8.78 -2.65
CA HIS A 89 6.23 -8.39 -1.96
C HIS A 89 6.44 -8.45 -0.45
N MET A 90 6.28 -7.30 0.22
CA MET A 90 6.38 -7.21 1.66
C MET A 90 5.02 -7.44 2.29
N LYS A 91 4.92 -8.43 3.15
CA LYS A 91 3.69 -8.73 3.88
C LYS A 91 3.71 -8.05 5.23
N VAL A 92 2.53 -7.70 5.72
CA VAL A 92 2.38 -7.06 7.03
C VAL A 92 1.27 -7.76 7.80
N ASP A 93 1.57 -8.11 9.04
CA ASP A 93 0.58 -8.66 9.95
C ASP A 93 -0.14 -7.50 10.65
N TYR A 94 -1.40 -7.30 10.30
CA TYR A 94 -2.26 -6.27 10.90
C TYR A 94 -3.15 -6.84 12.01
N GLY A 95 -2.97 -8.12 12.33
CA GLY A 95 -3.89 -8.80 13.23
C GLY A 95 -5.13 -9.34 12.53
N SER A 96 -5.18 -9.25 11.21
CA SER A 96 -6.25 -9.78 10.36
C SER A 96 -5.72 -10.93 9.50
N PRO A 97 -6.59 -11.73 8.86
CA PRO A 97 -6.14 -12.86 8.06
C PRO A 97 -5.30 -12.47 6.84
N ASP A 98 -5.57 -11.33 6.23
CA ASP A 98 -4.87 -10.91 5.01
C ASP A 98 -3.63 -10.10 5.38
N HIS A 99 -2.45 -10.63 5.05
CA HIS A 99 -1.17 -9.95 5.24
C HIS A 99 -0.64 -9.32 3.94
N THR A 100 -1.38 -9.43 2.84
CA THR A 100 -0.88 -9.03 1.53
C THR A 100 -1.15 -7.58 1.19
N LYS A 101 -2.12 -6.96 1.84
CA LYS A 101 -2.52 -5.58 1.55
C LYS A 101 -3.16 -4.91 2.76
N PHE A 102 -3.07 -3.59 2.79
CA PHE A 102 -3.81 -2.77 3.75
C PHE A 102 -5.09 -2.29 3.07
N VAL A 103 -6.24 -2.64 3.62
CA VAL A 103 -7.55 -2.29 3.04
C VAL A 103 -8.12 -1.09 3.78
N GLY A 104 -8.46 -0.04 3.03
CA GLY A 104 -9.05 1.18 3.59
C GLY A 104 -8.06 2.32 3.73
N CYS A 105 -8.44 3.33 4.49
CA CYS A 105 -7.63 4.51 4.74
C CYS A 105 -7.00 4.43 6.13
N PHE A 106 -5.80 4.98 6.26
CA PHE A 106 -5.17 5.15 7.57
C PHE A 106 -5.94 6.22 8.35
N LYS A 107 -6.04 6.03 9.65
CA LYS A 107 -6.74 6.98 10.50
C LYS A 107 -5.99 8.31 10.60
N THR A 108 -4.66 8.24 10.66
CA THR A 108 -3.80 9.43 10.76
C THR A 108 -2.61 9.30 9.81
N LYS A 109 -1.99 10.44 9.50
CA LYS A 109 -0.73 10.45 8.75
C LYS A 109 0.36 9.68 9.51
N GLN A 110 0.38 9.80 10.83
CA GLN A 110 1.40 9.17 11.65
C GLN A 110 1.32 7.65 11.55
N ASP A 111 0.12 7.09 11.49
CA ASP A 111 -0.05 5.65 11.31
C ASP A 111 0.64 5.17 10.03
N PHE A 112 0.48 5.90 8.93
CA PHE A 112 1.15 5.55 7.68
C PHE A 112 2.67 5.69 7.78
N ILE A 113 3.14 6.79 8.38
CA ILE A 113 4.58 7.02 8.57
C ILE A 113 5.20 5.88 9.39
N ASP A 114 4.57 5.52 10.51
CA ASP A 114 5.06 4.45 11.38
C ASP A 114 5.10 3.11 10.65
N LEU A 115 4.09 2.82 9.85
CA LEU A 115 4.03 1.59 9.07
C LEU A 115 5.18 1.53 8.06
N ILE A 116 5.41 2.61 7.32
CA ILE A 116 6.51 2.67 6.35
C ILE A 116 7.86 2.45 7.02
N GLU A 117 8.09 3.06 8.19
CA GLU A 117 9.34 2.86 8.92
C GLU A 117 9.54 1.41 9.31
N VAL A 118 8.50 0.75 9.81
CA VAL A 118 8.59 -0.66 10.21
C VAL A 118 8.87 -1.56 9.01
N ILE A 119 8.18 -1.32 7.89
CA ILE A 119 8.40 -2.09 6.67
C ILE A 119 9.84 -1.89 6.18
N PHE A 120 10.29 -0.63 6.11
CA PHE A 120 11.62 -0.29 5.63
C PHE A 120 12.72 -0.95 6.48
N ARG A 121 12.62 -0.84 7.80
CA ARG A 121 13.61 -1.42 8.71
C ARG A 121 13.64 -2.94 8.63
N GLY A 122 12.45 -3.56 8.58
CA GLY A 122 12.37 -5.02 8.45
C GLY A 122 12.94 -5.50 7.12
N ALA A 123 12.60 -4.83 6.02
CA ALA A 123 13.10 -5.16 4.69
C ALA A 123 14.63 -5.02 4.61
N MET A 124 15.19 -3.97 5.20
CA MET A 124 16.63 -3.76 5.22
C MET A 124 17.35 -4.86 6.01
N ARG A 125 16.66 -5.57 6.88
CA ARG A 125 17.19 -6.74 7.60
C ARG A 125 16.89 -8.05 6.89
N GLY A 126 16.33 -8.00 5.68
CA GLY A 126 16.01 -9.19 4.90
C GLY A 126 14.69 -9.85 5.25
N LYS A 127 13.84 -9.22 6.04
CA LYS A 127 12.52 -9.77 6.36
C LYS A 127 11.55 -9.55 5.22
N LEU A 128 10.65 -10.51 5.01
CA LEU A 128 9.57 -10.41 4.02
C LEU A 128 8.21 -10.21 4.68
N ILE A 129 8.14 -10.29 6.00
CA ILE A 129 6.94 -10.00 6.77
C ILE A 129 7.32 -9.22 8.03
N VAL A 130 6.51 -8.24 8.37
CA VAL A 130 6.66 -7.44 9.58
C VAL A 130 5.33 -7.33 10.31
N HIS A 131 5.36 -6.91 11.56
CA HIS A 131 4.16 -6.65 12.34
C HIS A 131 3.81 -5.17 12.28
N SER A 132 2.53 -4.88 12.06
CA SER A 132 2.05 -3.50 12.01
C SER A 132 2.26 -2.80 13.35
N PRO A 133 2.78 -1.56 13.35
CA PRO A 133 2.89 -0.76 14.56
C PRO A 133 1.60 0.00 14.89
N ILE A 134 0.59 -0.08 14.00
CA ILE A 134 -0.65 0.67 14.14
C ILE A 134 -1.49 0.06 15.25
N ASP A 135 -2.08 0.91 16.10
CA ASP A 135 -3.03 0.46 17.11
C ASP A 135 -4.16 -0.34 16.44
N PRO A 136 -4.44 -1.57 16.91
CA PRO A 136 -5.49 -2.39 16.28
C PRO A 136 -6.85 -1.69 16.16
N ARG A 137 -7.15 -0.74 17.05
CA ARG A 137 -8.38 0.05 16.99
C ARG A 137 -8.42 0.97 15.78
N ASN A 138 -7.27 1.28 15.19
CA ASN A 138 -7.14 2.16 14.02
C ASN A 138 -7.03 1.37 12.71
N ILE A 139 -7.07 0.05 12.76
CA ILE A 139 -7.08 -0.78 11.57
C ILE A 139 -8.52 -0.90 11.07
N PRO A 140 -8.82 -0.49 9.82
CA PRO A 140 -10.15 -0.65 9.27
C PRO A 140 -10.54 -2.13 9.24
N LYS A 141 -11.80 -2.42 9.54
CA LYS A 141 -12.33 -3.77 9.51
C LYS A 141 -13.23 -3.95 8.29
N TYR A 142 -13.16 -5.12 7.71
CA TYR A 142 -13.99 -5.48 6.56
C TYR A 142 -14.29 -6.96 6.63
N GLU A 143 -15.37 -7.38 5.97
CA GLU A 143 -15.73 -8.78 5.89
C GLU A 143 -15.16 -9.39 4.62
N LEU A 144 -14.62 -10.60 4.73
CA LEU A 144 -14.22 -11.36 3.56
C LEU A 144 -15.46 -11.79 2.79
N LEU A 145 -15.38 -11.82 1.47
CA LEU A 145 -16.48 -12.28 0.63
C LEU A 145 -16.79 -13.76 0.87
N TYR A 146 -15.79 -14.52 1.26
CA TYR A 146 -15.92 -15.92 1.60
C TYR A 146 -15.74 -16.09 3.11
N HIS A 147 -16.73 -16.72 3.76
CA HIS A 147 -16.74 -16.87 5.22
C HIS A 147 -16.17 -18.18 5.72
N GLY A 148 -15.49 -18.95 4.91
CA GLY A 148 -14.79 -20.14 5.36
C GLY A 148 -15.70 -21.24 5.89
N ILE A 149 -16.78 -21.45 5.23
CA ILE A 149 -17.79 -22.44 5.61
C ILE A 149 -17.20 -23.84 5.81
#